data_9a8227401202e38c7aa9cc2088bf25d0
#
_entry.id   9a8227401202e38c7aa9cc2088bf25d0
#
_cell.length_a   1.000
_cell.length_b   1.000
_cell.length_c   1.000
_cell.angle_alpha   90.00
_cell.angle_beta   90.00
_cell.angle_gamma   90.00
#
_symmetry.space_group_name_H-M   'P 1'
#
loop_
_entity.id
_entity.type
_entity.pdbx_description
1 polymer ?
#
loop_
_entity_poly.entity_id
_entity_poly.type
_entity_poly.pdbx_seq_one_letter_code
_entity_poly.pdbx_strand_id
1 'polypeptide(L)'
;MIRVRALTRTYGDLTAVDQVSFEIGRGEIVGLLGHNGAGKTTIMKMLTGYLEPTNGSIEIDGLDISKDREAVQQRIGYLPENDPLYLEMTVIDYLDYAATLHGVSDAERTDRIREAIVKTELASKVTDTIGTLSRGFCQRVGVAQAILHSPLVLLLDEPTNGLDPTQVQHMRDLIRTLAEHATVILSSHILQEVQAICDRIIIIHNGQKVLDSTMEELLASKRLLVAVDAEPERALDLLNSIDGVESGEPMAQQGPGHRYALDLGKLDDPAEIAPIVAS
;
A
#
# COMPACT_ATOMS: atom_id res chain seq x y z
N MET A 1 5.25 -12.20 10.43
CA MET A 1 4.00 -11.65 10.94
C MET A 1 4.26 -10.23 11.43
N ILE A 2 3.41 -9.29 11.05
CA ILE A 2 3.49 -7.87 11.44
C ILE A 2 2.31 -7.59 12.36
N ARG A 3 2.55 -6.94 13.49
CA ARG A 3 1.50 -6.54 14.42
C ARG A 3 1.66 -5.08 14.80
N VAL A 4 0.62 -4.30 14.57
CA VAL A 4 0.54 -2.87 14.86
C VAL A 4 -0.58 -2.64 15.86
N ARG A 5 -0.30 -1.92 16.98
CA ARG A 5 -1.28 -1.69 18.03
C ARG A 5 -1.34 -0.21 18.40
N ALA A 6 -2.53 0.37 18.27
CA ALA A 6 -2.85 1.76 18.62
C ALA A 6 -1.80 2.77 18.14
N LEU A 7 -1.28 2.55 16.91
CA LEU A 7 -0.20 3.34 16.36
C LEU A 7 -0.64 4.78 16.16
N THR A 8 0.08 5.72 16.78
CA THR A 8 -0.25 7.14 16.72
C THR A 8 1.01 7.95 16.43
N ARG A 9 0.89 8.94 15.53
CA ARG A 9 1.93 9.93 15.26
C ARG A 9 1.37 11.33 15.20
N THR A 10 1.90 12.21 16.06
CA THR A 10 1.56 13.64 16.11
C THR A 10 2.75 14.51 15.72
N TYR A 11 2.50 15.65 15.08
CA TYR A 11 3.45 16.70 14.72
C TYR A 11 2.88 18.04 15.22
N GLY A 12 3.29 18.47 16.40
CA GLY A 12 2.63 19.60 17.06
C GLY A 12 1.14 19.31 17.26
N ASP A 13 0.28 20.15 16.71
CA ASP A 13 -1.19 20.00 16.81
C ASP A 13 -1.78 19.05 15.75
N LEU A 14 -0.98 18.61 14.76
CA LEU A 14 -1.45 17.72 13.71
C LEU A 14 -1.25 16.25 14.11
N THR A 15 -2.33 15.49 14.18
CA THR A 15 -2.29 14.02 14.30
C THR A 15 -2.33 13.41 12.92
N ALA A 16 -1.18 12.92 12.43
CA ALA A 16 -1.05 12.33 11.10
C ALA A 16 -1.50 10.86 11.06
N VAL A 17 -1.37 10.13 12.17
CA VAL A 17 -1.85 8.76 12.36
C VAL A 17 -2.45 8.67 13.75
N ASP A 18 -3.67 8.14 13.86
CA ASP A 18 -4.44 8.10 15.10
C ASP A 18 -4.94 6.68 15.39
N GLN A 19 -4.35 6.05 16.41
CA GLN A 19 -4.73 4.74 16.99
C GLN A 19 -4.92 3.60 15.98
N VAL A 20 -4.15 3.60 14.90
CA VAL A 20 -4.23 2.56 13.85
C VAL A 20 -3.73 1.22 14.39
N SER A 21 -4.55 0.18 14.22
CA SER A 21 -4.22 -1.20 14.63
C SER A 21 -4.56 -2.18 13.52
N PHE A 22 -3.62 -3.10 13.21
CA PHE A 22 -3.81 -4.20 12.27
C PHE A 22 -2.77 -5.30 12.50
N GLU A 23 -3.07 -6.50 12.00
CA GLU A 23 -2.14 -7.62 11.98
C GLU A 23 -2.04 -8.16 10.55
N ILE A 24 -0.83 -8.52 10.09
CA ILE A 24 -0.59 -9.08 8.77
C ILE A 24 0.15 -10.41 8.94
N GLY A 25 -0.35 -11.44 8.28
CA GLY A 25 0.24 -12.78 8.25
C GLY A 25 1.50 -12.85 7.38
N ARG A 26 2.13 -14.02 7.33
CA ARG A 26 3.25 -14.27 6.41
C ARG A 26 2.72 -14.57 5.02
N GLY A 27 3.38 -14.03 3.99
CA GLY A 27 3.04 -14.28 2.58
C GLY A 27 1.80 -13.55 2.07
N GLU A 28 1.18 -12.66 2.89
CA GLU A 28 0.08 -11.80 2.43
C GLU A 28 0.61 -10.63 1.58
N ILE A 29 -0.17 -10.25 0.57
CA ILE A 29 0.00 -8.98 -0.14
C ILE A 29 -1.11 -8.03 0.32
N VAL A 30 -0.73 -7.01 1.09
CA VAL A 30 -1.67 -6.07 1.69
C VAL A 30 -1.53 -4.69 1.08
N GLY A 31 -2.63 -4.14 0.58
CA GLY A 31 -2.72 -2.78 0.08
C GLY A 31 -3.10 -1.78 1.18
N LEU A 32 -2.28 -0.77 1.39
CA LEU A 32 -2.58 0.37 2.26
C LEU A 32 -3.14 1.50 1.39
N LEU A 33 -4.47 1.60 1.29
CA LEU A 33 -5.15 2.57 0.43
C LEU A 33 -5.55 3.82 1.20
N GLY A 34 -5.47 4.97 0.53
CA GLY A 34 -5.96 6.25 1.04
C GLY A 34 -5.52 7.42 0.17
N HIS A 35 -6.21 8.55 0.26
CA HIS A 35 -5.83 9.75 -0.47
C HIS A 35 -4.46 10.29 -0.03
N ASN A 36 -3.90 11.23 -0.78
CA ASN A 36 -2.65 11.89 -0.41
C ASN A 36 -2.84 12.66 0.91
N GLY A 37 -1.89 12.48 1.84
CA GLY A 37 -2.01 13.03 3.20
C GLY A 37 -2.83 12.19 4.18
N ALA A 38 -3.39 11.04 3.78
CA ALA A 38 -4.16 10.17 4.69
C ALA A 38 -3.35 9.53 5.84
N GLY A 39 -2.00 9.57 5.77
CA GLY A 39 -1.11 8.98 6.78
C GLY A 39 -0.34 7.74 6.32
N LYS A 40 -0.53 7.24 5.07
CA LYS A 40 0.10 6.02 4.53
C LYS A 40 1.63 6.02 4.67
N THR A 41 2.30 7.01 4.07
CA THR A 41 3.77 7.16 4.14
C THR A 41 4.27 7.29 5.59
N THR A 42 3.50 7.95 6.47
CA THR A 42 3.83 8.03 7.90
C THR A 42 3.80 6.66 8.56
N ILE A 43 2.78 5.84 8.26
CA ILE A 43 2.70 4.44 8.72
C ILE A 43 3.89 3.65 8.18
N MET A 44 4.19 3.73 6.87
CA MET A 44 5.33 3.04 6.25
C MET A 44 6.66 3.41 6.94
N LYS A 45 6.90 4.71 7.18
CA LYS A 45 8.10 5.18 7.90
C LYS A 45 8.18 4.69 9.34
N MET A 46 7.05 4.53 10.02
CA MET A 46 7.05 3.94 11.36
C MET A 46 7.31 2.44 11.32
N LEU A 47 6.77 1.71 10.33
CA LEU A 47 7.04 0.29 10.13
C LEU A 47 8.52 -0.01 9.83
N THR A 48 9.24 0.93 9.18
CA THR A 48 10.69 0.79 8.91
C THR A 48 11.57 1.18 10.10
N GLY A 49 11.00 1.73 11.18
CA GLY A 49 11.75 2.32 12.28
C GLY A 49 12.48 3.63 11.92
N TYR A 50 12.25 4.17 10.71
CA TYR A 50 12.77 5.49 10.33
C TYR A 50 12.12 6.61 11.14
N LEU A 51 10.84 6.42 11.50
CA LEU A 51 10.06 7.34 12.30
C LEU A 51 9.56 6.65 13.56
N GLU A 52 9.79 7.24 14.71
CA GLU A 52 9.26 6.72 15.99
C GLU A 52 7.78 7.10 16.16
N PRO A 53 6.91 6.16 16.57
CA PRO A 53 5.54 6.51 16.93
C PRO A 53 5.51 7.40 18.17
N THR A 54 4.49 8.28 18.25
CA THR A 54 4.22 9.04 19.48
C THR A 54 3.62 8.12 20.55
N ASN A 55 2.75 7.19 20.13
CA ASN A 55 2.16 6.15 20.97
C ASN A 55 1.94 4.88 20.15
N GLY A 56 1.69 3.78 20.84
CA GLY A 56 1.45 2.48 20.23
C GLY A 56 2.72 1.65 20.09
N SER A 57 2.60 0.50 19.44
CA SER A 57 3.73 -0.44 19.25
C SER A 57 3.68 -1.12 17.89
N ILE A 58 4.86 -1.50 17.40
CA ILE A 58 5.06 -2.25 16.17
C ILE A 58 5.93 -3.45 16.50
N GLU A 59 5.46 -4.63 16.12
CA GLU A 59 6.18 -5.90 16.24
C GLU A 59 6.30 -6.52 14.85
N ILE A 60 7.51 -6.90 14.43
CA ILE A 60 7.78 -7.57 13.16
C ILE A 60 8.58 -8.84 13.45
N ASP A 61 8.03 -9.97 13.03
CA ASP A 61 8.59 -11.30 13.25
C ASP A 61 8.96 -11.58 14.73
N GLY A 62 8.13 -11.10 15.66
CA GLY A 62 8.31 -11.26 17.11
C GLY A 62 9.27 -10.25 17.73
N LEU A 63 9.83 -9.30 16.98
CA LEU A 63 10.72 -8.26 17.47
C LEU A 63 9.98 -6.93 17.60
N ASP A 64 10.15 -6.27 18.73
CA ASP A 64 9.64 -4.92 19.00
C ASP A 64 10.59 -3.88 18.37
N ILE A 65 10.07 -3.09 17.40
CA ILE A 65 10.88 -2.11 16.67
C ILE A 65 11.50 -1.03 17.55
N SER A 66 10.92 -0.76 18.72
CA SER A 66 11.45 0.23 19.66
C SER A 66 12.68 -0.27 20.42
N LYS A 67 12.85 -1.59 20.52
CA LYS A 67 13.94 -2.24 21.25
C LYS A 67 14.97 -2.84 20.31
N ASP A 68 14.51 -3.45 19.22
CA ASP A 68 15.31 -4.29 18.32
C ASP A 68 15.39 -3.68 16.91
N ARG A 69 15.50 -2.33 16.80
CA ARG A 69 15.40 -1.59 15.54
C ARG A 69 16.28 -2.17 14.42
N GLU A 70 17.55 -2.38 14.67
CA GLU A 70 18.50 -2.90 13.66
C GLU A 70 18.11 -4.32 13.20
N ALA A 71 17.74 -5.19 14.16
CA ALA A 71 17.34 -6.54 13.85
C ALA A 71 15.99 -6.59 13.06
N VAL A 72 15.09 -5.64 13.29
CA VAL A 72 13.86 -5.45 12.51
C VAL A 72 14.21 -4.93 11.13
N GLN A 73 15.06 -3.91 11.00
CA GLN A 73 15.47 -3.33 9.71
C GLN A 73 16.17 -4.35 8.80
N GLN A 74 16.93 -5.29 9.36
CA GLN A 74 17.51 -6.41 8.60
C GLN A 74 16.46 -7.37 8.01
N ARG A 75 15.21 -7.33 8.49
CA ARG A 75 14.10 -8.14 7.99
C ARG A 75 13.20 -7.41 7.00
N ILE A 76 13.43 -6.11 6.80
CA ILE A 76 12.58 -5.24 5.98
C ILE A 76 13.36 -4.76 4.76
N GLY A 77 12.77 -4.93 3.58
CA GLY A 77 13.11 -4.17 2.39
C GLY A 77 12.16 -2.98 2.25
N TYR A 78 12.67 -1.82 1.91
CA TYR A 78 11.85 -0.62 1.78
C TYR A 78 12.15 0.14 0.49
N LEU A 79 11.09 0.40 -0.27
CA LEU A 79 11.05 1.31 -1.41
C LEU A 79 10.24 2.54 -0.99
N PRO A 80 10.84 3.69 -0.73
CA PRO A 80 10.11 4.94 -0.46
C PRO A 80 9.51 5.52 -1.75
N GLU A 81 8.48 6.36 -1.64
CA GLU A 81 7.84 7.05 -2.76
C GLU A 81 8.83 7.85 -3.63
N ASN A 82 9.80 8.50 -2.99
CA ASN A 82 10.90 9.19 -3.66
C ASN A 82 12.17 8.40 -3.39
N ASP A 83 12.61 7.63 -4.38
CA ASP A 83 13.81 6.81 -4.28
C ASP A 83 15.08 7.68 -4.11
N PRO A 84 15.82 7.54 -2.99
CA PRO A 84 17.05 8.27 -2.77
C PRO A 84 18.21 7.62 -3.52
N LEU A 85 18.10 7.48 -4.85
CA LEU A 85 19.12 6.88 -5.68
C LEU A 85 20.30 7.83 -5.88
N TYR A 86 21.53 7.29 -5.91
CA TYR A 86 22.72 8.04 -6.28
C TYR A 86 22.82 8.12 -7.81
N LEU A 87 22.35 9.23 -8.38
CA LEU A 87 22.16 9.39 -9.83
C LEU A 87 23.45 9.32 -10.64
N GLU A 88 24.60 9.61 -10.04
CA GLU A 88 25.93 9.56 -10.64
C GLU A 88 26.56 8.15 -10.64
N MET A 89 26.02 7.22 -9.89
CA MET A 89 26.51 5.84 -9.86
C MET A 89 25.93 5.00 -11.01
N THR A 90 26.67 3.96 -11.42
CA THR A 90 26.08 2.91 -12.25
C THR A 90 25.15 2.03 -11.43
N VAL A 91 24.25 1.31 -12.08
CA VAL A 91 23.32 0.39 -11.39
C VAL A 91 24.11 -0.62 -10.56
N ILE A 92 25.18 -1.23 -11.11
CA ILE A 92 25.97 -2.25 -10.40
C ILE A 92 26.70 -1.66 -9.19
N ASP A 93 27.31 -0.48 -9.33
CA ASP A 93 28.05 0.16 -8.24
C ASP A 93 27.10 0.54 -7.09
N TYR A 94 25.90 1.04 -7.44
CA TYR A 94 24.88 1.36 -6.46
C TYR A 94 24.38 0.12 -5.71
N LEU A 95 24.12 -0.98 -6.42
CA LEU A 95 23.66 -2.22 -5.78
C LEU A 95 24.76 -2.84 -4.91
N ASP A 96 26.03 -2.76 -5.30
CA ASP A 96 27.15 -3.20 -4.46
C ASP A 96 27.29 -2.38 -3.18
N TYR A 97 27.17 -1.06 -3.32
CA TYR A 97 27.13 -0.13 -2.19
C TYR A 97 25.95 -0.43 -1.25
N ALA A 98 24.74 -0.59 -1.80
CA ALA A 98 23.55 -0.89 -1.03
C ALA A 98 23.65 -2.26 -0.31
N ALA A 99 24.18 -3.28 -0.99
CA ALA A 99 24.41 -4.60 -0.39
C ALA A 99 25.34 -4.51 0.82
N THR A 100 26.41 -3.69 0.70
CA THR A 100 27.33 -3.43 1.81
C THR A 100 26.62 -2.77 3.00
N LEU A 101 25.77 -1.77 2.76
CA LEU A 101 25.02 -1.10 3.81
C LEU A 101 24.01 -2.01 4.49
N HIS A 102 23.40 -2.94 3.75
CA HIS A 102 22.50 -3.97 4.31
C HIS A 102 23.24 -5.11 5.03
N GLY A 103 24.57 -5.08 5.10
CA GLY A 103 25.37 -6.09 5.79
C GLY A 103 25.47 -7.43 5.05
N VAL A 104 25.22 -7.44 3.72
CA VAL A 104 25.42 -8.65 2.91
C VAL A 104 26.91 -8.99 2.89
N SER A 105 27.24 -10.24 3.27
CA SER A 105 28.64 -10.68 3.35
C SER A 105 29.33 -10.64 1.98
N ASP A 106 30.63 -10.41 1.96
CA ASP A 106 31.44 -10.39 0.72
C ASP A 106 31.29 -11.70 -0.08
N ALA A 107 31.14 -12.83 0.61
CA ALA A 107 30.97 -14.13 0.00
C ALA A 107 29.63 -14.28 -0.77
N GLU A 108 28.56 -13.66 -0.28
CA GLU A 108 27.22 -13.77 -0.86
C GLU A 108 26.89 -12.60 -1.79
N ARG A 109 27.60 -11.46 -1.68
CA ARG A 109 27.25 -10.19 -2.31
C ARG A 109 27.05 -10.30 -3.82
N THR A 110 27.98 -10.94 -4.52
CA THR A 110 27.88 -11.09 -5.99
C THR A 110 26.62 -11.87 -6.40
N ASP A 111 26.27 -12.93 -5.67
CA ASP A 111 25.12 -13.75 -5.99
C ASP A 111 23.80 -13.03 -5.65
N ARG A 112 23.75 -12.31 -4.52
CA ARG A 112 22.60 -11.49 -4.14
C ARG A 112 22.34 -10.36 -5.14
N ILE A 113 23.39 -9.68 -5.59
CA ILE A 113 23.25 -8.63 -6.61
C ILE A 113 22.78 -9.22 -7.92
N ARG A 114 23.34 -10.34 -8.36
CA ARG A 114 22.90 -11.04 -9.59
C ARG A 114 21.42 -11.44 -9.49
N GLU A 115 21.02 -12.03 -8.37
CA GLU A 115 19.62 -12.42 -8.14
C GLU A 115 18.68 -11.21 -8.19
N ALA A 116 19.02 -10.10 -7.52
CA ALA A 116 18.24 -8.87 -7.55
C ALA A 116 18.11 -8.30 -8.98
N ILE A 117 19.22 -8.25 -9.74
CA ILE A 117 19.24 -7.79 -11.14
C ILE A 117 18.32 -8.65 -12.02
N VAL A 118 18.37 -9.96 -11.85
CA VAL A 118 17.52 -10.89 -12.64
C VAL A 118 16.05 -10.68 -12.28
N LYS A 119 15.69 -10.68 -10.99
CA LYS A 119 14.31 -10.50 -10.52
C LYS A 119 13.71 -9.19 -10.98
N THR A 120 14.49 -8.11 -11.00
CA THR A 120 14.03 -6.77 -11.38
C THR A 120 14.24 -6.45 -12.87
N GLU A 121 14.69 -7.41 -13.67
CA GLU A 121 14.94 -7.26 -15.12
C GLU A 121 15.90 -6.10 -15.49
N LEU A 122 16.91 -5.89 -14.67
CA LEU A 122 17.91 -4.83 -14.84
C LEU A 122 19.13 -5.26 -15.67
N ALA A 123 19.19 -6.49 -16.18
CA ALA A 123 20.38 -7.04 -16.83
C ALA A 123 20.94 -6.18 -17.98
N SER A 124 20.04 -5.54 -18.77
CA SER A 124 20.45 -4.66 -19.88
C SER A 124 20.92 -3.27 -19.44
N LYS A 125 20.82 -2.95 -18.13
CA LYS A 125 21.05 -1.62 -17.56
C LYS A 125 22.17 -1.59 -16.50
N VAL A 126 22.82 -2.71 -16.28
CA VAL A 126 23.79 -2.92 -15.18
C VAL A 126 24.90 -1.87 -15.16
N THR A 127 25.40 -1.48 -16.33
CA THR A 127 26.50 -0.50 -16.48
C THR A 127 26.03 0.91 -16.80
N ASP A 128 24.70 1.11 -16.96
CA ASP A 128 24.16 2.44 -17.23
C ASP A 128 24.20 3.29 -15.94
N THR A 129 24.45 4.58 -16.08
CA THR A 129 24.34 5.55 -14.98
C THR A 129 22.89 5.74 -14.61
N ILE A 130 22.54 5.64 -13.32
CA ILE A 130 21.16 5.70 -12.81
C ILE A 130 20.44 6.98 -13.28
N GLY A 131 21.11 8.13 -13.29
CA GLY A 131 20.54 9.39 -13.75
C GLY A 131 20.14 9.43 -15.23
N THR A 132 20.54 8.44 -16.04
CA THR A 132 20.13 8.31 -17.47
C THR A 132 18.96 7.36 -17.68
N LEU A 133 18.51 6.68 -16.64
CA LEU A 133 17.44 5.71 -16.70
C LEU A 133 16.06 6.38 -16.76
N SER A 134 15.10 5.68 -17.38
CA SER A 134 13.70 6.07 -17.26
C SER A 134 13.21 5.87 -15.81
N ARG A 135 12.11 6.54 -15.44
CA ARG A 135 11.51 6.41 -14.11
C ARG A 135 11.23 4.95 -13.75
N GLY A 136 10.70 4.16 -14.66
CA GLY A 136 10.43 2.73 -14.41
C GLY A 136 11.70 1.90 -14.15
N PHE A 137 12.81 2.22 -14.81
CA PHE A 137 14.08 1.57 -14.47
C PHE A 137 14.63 2.06 -13.13
N CYS A 138 14.51 3.35 -12.79
CA CYS A 138 14.87 3.85 -11.46
C CYS A 138 14.06 3.13 -10.36
N GLN A 139 12.75 2.98 -10.56
CA GLN A 139 11.89 2.26 -9.63
C GLN A 139 12.33 0.79 -9.44
N ARG A 140 12.72 0.11 -10.53
CA ARG A 140 13.28 -1.25 -10.47
C ARG A 140 14.61 -1.31 -9.73
N VAL A 141 15.47 -0.29 -9.87
CA VAL A 141 16.71 -0.17 -9.07
C VAL A 141 16.38 -0.02 -7.60
N GLY A 142 15.37 0.79 -7.25
CA GLY A 142 14.88 0.94 -5.89
C GLY A 142 14.32 -0.37 -5.31
N VAL A 143 13.57 -1.15 -6.09
CA VAL A 143 13.14 -2.50 -5.67
C VAL A 143 14.33 -3.44 -5.53
N ALA A 144 15.29 -3.41 -6.48
CA ALA A 144 16.48 -4.27 -6.43
C ALA A 144 17.26 -4.06 -5.13
N GLN A 145 17.50 -2.80 -4.74
CA GLN A 145 18.19 -2.51 -3.47
C GLN A 145 17.40 -3.01 -2.26
N ALA A 146 16.06 -2.90 -2.29
CA ALA A 146 15.21 -3.32 -1.18
C ALA A 146 15.23 -4.85 -0.94
N ILE A 147 15.56 -5.67 -1.95
CA ILE A 147 15.56 -7.14 -1.86
C ILE A 147 16.93 -7.79 -1.70
N LEU A 148 18.03 -7.01 -1.73
CA LEU A 148 19.41 -7.53 -1.69
C LEU A 148 19.70 -8.47 -0.52
N HIS A 149 19.19 -8.16 0.65
CA HIS A 149 19.39 -8.90 1.90
C HIS A 149 18.32 -9.96 2.18
N SER A 150 17.47 -10.27 1.18
CA SER A 150 16.36 -11.25 1.27
C SER A 150 15.44 -11.00 2.46
N PRO A 151 14.75 -9.84 2.47
CA PRO A 151 13.89 -9.45 3.58
C PRO A 151 12.69 -10.37 3.74
N LEU A 152 12.18 -10.50 4.97
CA LEU A 152 10.92 -11.20 5.27
C LEU A 152 9.68 -10.34 4.96
N VAL A 153 9.86 -9.02 5.00
CA VAL A 153 8.81 -8.02 4.75
C VAL A 153 9.31 -7.03 3.71
N LEU A 154 8.50 -6.76 2.70
CA LEU A 154 8.76 -5.75 1.69
C LEU A 154 7.72 -4.63 1.79
N LEU A 155 8.18 -3.43 2.03
CA LEU A 155 7.36 -2.23 2.12
C LEU A 155 7.58 -1.39 0.86
N LEU A 156 6.52 -1.13 0.09
CA LEU A 156 6.57 -0.41 -1.17
C LEU A 156 5.64 0.81 -1.11
N ASP A 157 6.21 2.00 -1.06
CA ASP A 157 5.43 3.25 -0.96
C ASP A 157 5.19 3.82 -2.36
N GLU A 158 3.93 3.74 -2.85
CA GLU A 158 3.48 4.18 -4.18
C GLU A 158 4.34 3.60 -5.34
N PRO A 159 4.56 2.27 -5.42
CA PRO A 159 5.55 1.66 -6.33
C PRO A 159 5.23 1.84 -7.82
N THR A 160 4.01 2.19 -8.17
CA THR A 160 3.52 2.38 -9.55
C THR A 160 3.36 3.84 -9.93
N ASN A 161 3.61 4.78 -8.99
CA ASN A 161 3.40 6.20 -9.21
C ASN A 161 4.25 6.76 -10.36
N GLY A 162 3.58 7.33 -11.38
CA GLY A 162 4.23 7.96 -12.54
C GLY A 162 4.83 6.98 -13.55
N LEU A 163 4.42 5.71 -13.51
CA LEU A 163 4.73 4.72 -14.52
C LEU A 163 3.67 4.72 -15.63
N ASP A 164 4.07 4.37 -16.85
CA ASP A 164 3.12 4.10 -17.93
C ASP A 164 2.41 2.75 -17.72
N PRO A 165 1.27 2.48 -18.41
CA PRO A 165 0.49 1.25 -18.19
C PRO A 165 1.28 -0.04 -18.38
N THR A 166 2.25 -0.07 -19.29
CA THR A 166 3.09 -1.26 -19.53
C THR A 166 4.04 -1.48 -18.34
N GLN A 167 4.66 -0.41 -17.86
CA GLN A 167 5.55 -0.45 -16.70
C GLN A 167 4.78 -0.80 -15.41
N VAL A 168 3.54 -0.31 -15.25
CA VAL A 168 2.66 -0.71 -14.15
C VAL A 168 2.43 -2.21 -14.15
N GLN A 169 2.13 -2.81 -15.32
CA GLN A 169 1.93 -4.26 -15.41
C GLN A 169 3.19 -5.03 -15.03
N HIS A 170 4.35 -4.64 -15.53
CA HIS A 170 5.62 -5.29 -15.15
C HIS A 170 5.93 -5.15 -13.66
N MET A 171 5.61 -4.00 -13.04
CA MET A 171 5.79 -3.81 -11.59
C MET A 171 4.85 -4.72 -10.79
N ARG A 172 3.60 -4.90 -11.24
CA ARG A 172 2.65 -5.83 -10.62
C ARG A 172 3.16 -7.28 -10.66
N ASP A 173 3.68 -7.71 -11.79
CA ASP A 173 4.20 -9.07 -11.95
C ASP A 173 5.46 -9.29 -11.09
N LEU A 174 6.32 -8.26 -10.99
CA LEU A 174 7.47 -8.27 -10.09
C LEU A 174 7.01 -8.40 -8.63
N ILE A 175 6.04 -7.59 -8.17
CA ILE A 175 5.53 -7.63 -6.79
C ILE A 175 4.97 -9.02 -6.46
N ARG A 176 4.21 -9.64 -7.37
CA ARG A 176 3.69 -11.02 -7.17
C ARG A 176 4.81 -12.04 -7.01
N THR A 177 5.84 -11.97 -7.85
CA THR A 177 7.01 -12.86 -7.76
C THR A 177 7.74 -12.69 -6.43
N LEU A 178 7.88 -11.45 -5.94
CA LEU A 178 8.53 -11.18 -4.66
C LEU A 178 7.68 -11.67 -3.47
N ALA A 179 6.37 -11.62 -3.58
CA ALA A 179 5.43 -12.08 -2.55
C ALA A 179 5.46 -13.60 -2.32
N GLU A 180 5.98 -14.39 -3.25
CA GLU A 180 6.21 -15.84 -3.04
C GLU A 180 7.18 -16.11 -1.87
N HIS A 181 8.02 -15.12 -1.53
CA HIS A 181 9.09 -15.28 -0.54
C HIS A 181 9.03 -14.27 0.61
N ALA A 182 8.25 -13.19 0.48
CA ALA A 182 8.12 -12.13 1.47
C ALA A 182 6.66 -11.72 1.68
N THR A 183 6.35 -11.19 2.86
CA THR A 183 5.09 -10.47 3.09
C THR A 183 5.23 -9.08 2.49
N VAL A 184 4.25 -8.66 1.66
CA VAL A 184 4.32 -7.37 0.97
C VAL A 184 3.26 -6.42 1.51
N ILE A 185 3.66 -5.20 1.85
CA ILE A 185 2.74 -4.08 2.08
C ILE A 185 3.04 -3.03 1.02
N LEU A 186 2.06 -2.69 0.22
CA LEU A 186 2.19 -1.60 -0.73
C LEU A 186 1.20 -0.49 -0.40
N SER A 187 1.62 0.77 -0.51
CA SER A 187 0.72 1.90 -0.45
C SER A 187 0.27 2.30 -1.86
N SER A 188 -0.98 2.73 -1.98
CA SER A 188 -1.48 3.42 -3.18
C SER A 188 -2.65 4.34 -2.84
N HIS A 189 -2.93 5.28 -3.72
CA HIS A 189 -4.15 6.08 -3.69
C HIS A 189 -5.14 5.64 -4.79
N ILE A 190 -4.79 4.61 -5.58
CA ILE A 190 -5.57 4.10 -6.71
C ILE A 190 -6.08 2.70 -6.37
N LEU A 191 -7.40 2.57 -6.16
CA LEU A 191 -8.04 1.31 -5.80
C LEU A 191 -7.79 0.20 -6.82
N GLN A 192 -7.86 0.51 -8.13
CA GLN A 192 -7.63 -0.46 -9.21
C GLN A 192 -6.23 -1.09 -9.19
N GLU A 193 -5.22 -0.36 -8.72
CA GLU A 193 -3.87 -0.91 -8.56
C GLU A 193 -3.82 -1.93 -7.41
N VAL A 194 -4.43 -1.59 -6.27
CA VAL A 194 -4.52 -2.47 -5.11
C VAL A 194 -5.32 -3.72 -5.45
N GLN A 195 -6.48 -3.57 -6.11
CA GLN A 195 -7.32 -4.69 -6.55
C GLN A 195 -6.60 -5.68 -7.46
N ALA A 196 -5.69 -5.17 -8.29
CA ALA A 196 -4.97 -6.01 -9.24
C ALA A 196 -3.87 -6.88 -8.61
N ILE A 197 -3.40 -6.56 -7.40
CA ILE A 197 -2.21 -7.20 -6.80
C ILE A 197 -2.51 -7.80 -5.43
N CYS A 198 -3.31 -7.11 -4.59
CA CYS A 198 -3.44 -7.40 -3.18
C CYS A 198 -4.54 -8.40 -2.87
N ASP A 199 -4.31 -9.25 -1.87
CA ASP A 199 -5.31 -10.16 -1.33
C ASP A 199 -6.22 -9.48 -0.29
N ARG A 200 -5.69 -8.42 0.35
CA ARG A 200 -6.32 -7.69 1.44
C ARG A 200 -6.03 -6.19 1.33
N ILE A 201 -6.98 -5.39 1.77
CA ILE A 201 -6.91 -3.94 1.75
C ILE A 201 -7.14 -3.37 3.16
N ILE A 202 -6.31 -2.39 3.51
CA ILE A 202 -6.48 -1.55 4.70
C ILE A 202 -6.66 -0.12 4.19
N ILE A 203 -7.83 0.48 4.46
CA ILE A 203 -8.11 1.86 4.04
C ILE A 203 -7.83 2.82 5.19
N ILE A 204 -7.00 3.82 4.90
CA ILE A 204 -6.67 4.91 5.82
C ILE A 204 -7.32 6.21 5.34
N HIS A 205 -8.03 6.86 6.23
CA HIS A 205 -8.65 8.16 6.00
C HIS A 205 -8.42 9.08 7.20
N ASN A 206 -7.84 10.27 6.96
CA ASN A 206 -7.53 11.25 8.00
C ASN A 206 -6.77 10.65 9.21
N GLY A 207 -5.77 9.81 8.92
CA GLY A 207 -4.94 9.17 9.94
C GLY A 207 -5.56 7.96 10.63
N GLN A 208 -6.80 7.60 10.34
CA GLN A 208 -7.52 6.49 10.97
C GLN A 208 -7.74 5.33 10.01
N LYS A 209 -7.75 4.10 10.53
CA LYS A 209 -8.14 2.92 9.77
C LYS A 209 -9.67 2.84 9.70
N VAL A 210 -10.21 2.97 8.49
CA VAL A 210 -11.67 2.95 8.26
C VAL A 210 -12.17 1.61 7.74
N LEU A 211 -11.30 0.83 7.10
CA LEU A 211 -11.62 -0.51 6.62
C LEU A 211 -10.40 -1.42 6.72
N ASP A 212 -10.65 -2.70 6.95
CA ASP A 212 -9.67 -3.78 6.92
C ASP A 212 -10.42 -5.05 6.48
N SER A 213 -10.22 -5.46 5.22
CA SER A 213 -11.03 -6.51 4.59
C SER A 213 -10.22 -7.23 3.53
N THR A 214 -10.56 -8.47 3.23
CA THR A 214 -10.05 -9.16 2.05
C THR A 214 -10.63 -8.54 0.77
N MET A 215 -9.92 -8.69 -0.35
CA MET A 215 -10.44 -8.24 -1.64
C MET A 215 -11.71 -8.99 -2.04
N GLU A 216 -11.81 -10.25 -1.68
CA GLU A 216 -12.99 -11.08 -1.93
C GLU A 216 -14.21 -10.52 -1.18
N GLU A 217 -14.10 -10.24 0.12
CA GLU A 217 -15.16 -9.63 0.92
C GLU A 217 -15.56 -8.25 0.40
N LEU A 218 -14.56 -7.42 0.01
CA LEU A 218 -14.80 -6.09 -0.52
C LEU A 218 -15.59 -6.15 -1.84
N LEU A 219 -15.23 -7.05 -2.74
CA LEU A 219 -15.89 -7.22 -4.04
C LEU A 219 -17.24 -7.93 -3.90
N ALA A 220 -17.41 -8.77 -2.88
CA ALA A 220 -18.67 -9.42 -2.57
C ALA A 220 -19.69 -8.45 -1.94
N SER A 221 -19.23 -7.36 -1.34
CA SER A 221 -20.11 -6.36 -0.75
C SER A 221 -20.82 -5.57 -1.86
N LYS A 222 -22.09 -5.88 -2.09
CA LYS A 222 -22.98 -5.18 -3.04
C LYS A 222 -23.54 -3.90 -2.41
N ARG A 223 -22.68 -3.06 -1.78
CA ARG A 223 -23.08 -1.79 -1.18
C ARG A 223 -22.72 -0.61 -2.06
N LEU A 224 -23.72 0.16 -2.45
CA LEU A 224 -23.58 1.43 -3.16
C LEU A 224 -23.72 2.59 -2.18
N LEU A 225 -22.75 3.51 -2.17
CA LEU A 225 -22.87 4.76 -1.41
C LEU A 225 -23.40 5.87 -2.32
N VAL A 226 -24.55 6.41 -1.96
CA VAL A 226 -25.16 7.53 -2.67
C VAL A 226 -25.25 8.76 -1.78
N ALA A 227 -25.00 9.94 -2.36
CA ALA A 227 -25.26 11.22 -1.73
C ALA A 227 -26.44 11.87 -2.45
N VAL A 228 -27.48 12.22 -1.72
CA VAL A 228 -28.72 12.79 -2.27
C VAL A 228 -28.99 14.12 -1.59
N ASP A 229 -29.33 15.13 -2.40
CA ASP A 229 -29.75 16.43 -1.91
C ASP A 229 -31.30 16.50 -1.85
N ALA A 230 -31.88 15.69 -0.95
CA ALA A 230 -33.31 15.62 -0.72
C ALA A 230 -33.59 15.43 0.77
N GLU A 231 -34.84 15.73 1.19
CA GLU A 231 -35.28 15.50 2.58
C GLU A 231 -35.12 14.05 2.99
N PRO A 232 -34.51 13.76 4.18
CA PRO A 232 -34.05 12.42 4.57
C PRO A 232 -35.09 11.31 4.49
N GLU A 233 -36.28 11.57 4.98
CA GLU A 233 -37.37 10.58 4.99
C GLU A 233 -37.81 10.21 3.56
N ARG A 234 -37.96 11.23 2.70
CA ARG A 234 -38.35 11.03 1.31
C ARG A 234 -37.25 10.37 0.48
N ALA A 235 -35.98 10.69 0.75
CA ALA A 235 -34.85 10.09 0.07
C ALA A 235 -34.76 8.59 0.36
N LEU A 236 -34.92 8.19 1.60
CA LEU A 236 -34.81 6.76 2.00
C LEU A 236 -35.92 5.91 1.37
N ASP A 237 -37.19 6.43 1.35
CA ASP A 237 -38.30 5.75 0.71
C ASP A 237 -38.11 5.58 -0.80
N LEU A 238 -37.61 6.61 -1.48
CA LEU A 238 -37.31 6.55 -2.92
C LEU A 238 -36.17 5.56 -3.20
N LEU A 239 -35.09 5.61 -2.45
CA LEU A 239 -33.95 4.72 -2.63
C LEU A 239 -34.33 3.25 -2.40
N ASN A 240 -35.16 2.95 -1.40
CA ASN A 240 -35.68 1.60 -1.14
C ASN A 240 -36.70 1.13 -2.19
N SER A 241 -37.27 2.01 -2.98
CA SER A 241 -38.22 1.68 -4.06
C SER A 241 -37.54 1.33 -5.39
N ILE A 242 -36.23 1.54 -5.49
CA ILE A 242 -35.46 1.25 -6.70
C ILE A 242 -35.33 -0.28 -6.89
N ASP A 243 -35.66 -0.76 -8.07
CA ASP A 243 -35.52 -2.19 -8.40
C ASP A 243 -34.06 -2.61 -8.31
N GLY A 244 -33.79 -3.66 -7.53
CA GLY A 244 -32.45 -4.15 -7.24
C GLY A 244 -31.82 -3.64 -5.93
N VAL A 245 -32.44 -2.68 -5.23
CA VAL A 245 -32.02 -2.29 -3.87
C VAL A 245 -32.78 -3.16 -2.86
N GLU A 246 -32.06 -3.88 -2.01
CA GLU A 246 -32.66 -4.69 -0.94
C GLU A 246 -32.96 -3.86 0.31
N SER A 247 -32.03 -2.97 0.66
CA SER A 247 -32.20 -2.04 1.79
C SER A 247 -31.31 -0.82 1.65
N GLY A 248 -31.75 0.32 2.18
CA GLY A 248 -30.98 1.54 2.31
C GLY A 248 -30.88 1.97 3.77
N GLU A 249 -29.69 2.35 4.21
CA GLU A 249 -29.45 2.85 5.57
C GLU A 249 -28.85 4.26 5.52
N PRO A 250 -29.32 5.20 6.37
CA PRO A 250 -28.73 6.52 6.45
C PRO A 250 -27.34 6.43 7.10
N MET A 251 -26.38 7.15 6.53
CA MET A 251 -25.03 7.26 7.08
C MET A 251 -24.83 8.57 7.86
N ALA A 252 -23.84 8.60 8.74
CA ALA A 252 -23.44 9.81 9.45
C ALA A 252 -23.08 10.93 8.46
N GLN A 253 -23.57 12.13 8.71
CA GLN A 253 -23.42 13.29 7.83
C GLN A 253 -21.97 13.75 7.77
N GLN A 254 -21.32 13.62 6.61
CA GLN A 254 -19.98 14.13 6.33
C GLN A 254 -20.01 14.95 5.04
N GLY A 255 -20.20 16.27 5.15
CA GLY A 255 -20.26 17.18 4.01
C GLY A 255 -21.69 17.54 3.56
N PRO A 256 -21.86 18.24 2.44
CA PRO A 256 -23.17 18.63 1.91
C PRO A 256 -23.95 17.41 1.40
N GLY A 257 -25.28 17.41 1.62
CA GLY A 257 -26.20 16.33 1.24
C GLY A 257 -26.28 15.19 2.26
N HIS A 258 -27.34 14.40 2.15
CA HIS A 258 -27.58 13.22 2.97
C HIS A 258 -26.99 11.99 2.28
N ARG A 259 -26.26 11.14 3.03
CA ARG A 259 -25.59 9.94 2.52
C ARG A 259 -26.31 8.69 2.96
N TYR A 260 -26.43 7.75 2.03
CA TYR A 260 -27.08 6.46 2.24
C TYR A 260 -26.16 5.34 1.75
N ALA A 261 -26.15 4.24 2.48
CA ALA A 261 -25.59 2.97 2.02
C ALA A 261 -26.76 2.12 1.52
N LEU A 262 -26.71 1.72 0.25
CA LEU A 262 -27.71 0.85 -0.37
C LEU A 262 -27.12 -0.54 -0.53
N ASP A 263 -27.81 -1.55 0.00
CA ASP A 263 -27.50 -2.96 -0.27
C ASP A 263 -28.17 -3.37 -1.59
N LEU A 264 -27.33 -3.80 -2.56
CA LEU A 264 -27.76 -4.19 -3.91
C LEU A 264 -27.86 -5.73 -3.97
N GLY A 265 -29.06 -6.30 -3.87
CA GLY A 265 -29.25 -7.73 -3.81
C GLY A 265 -28.86 -8.47 -5.09
N LYS A 266 -29.54 -8.20 -6.20
CA LYS A 266 -29.40 -8.97 -7.47
C LYS A 266 -28.80 -8.18 -8.63
N LEU A 267 -28.39 -6.92 -8.42
CA LEU A 267 -27.76 -6.11 -9.46
C LEU A 267 -26.31 -6.55 -9.68
N ASP A 268 -25.99 -6.89 -10.92
CA ASP A 268 -24.65 -7.26 -11.32
C ASP A 268 -23.73 -6.02 -11.53
N ASP A 269 -24.31 -4.86 -11.89
CA ASP A 269 -23.59 -3.60 -12.09
C ASP A 269 -24.23 -2.43 -11.28
N PRO A 270 -23.54 -1.88 -10.28
CA PRO A 270 -23.98 -0.69 -9.53
C PRO A 270 -24.23 0.55 -10.41
N ALA A 271 -23.63 0.61 -11.60
CA ALA A 271 -23.81 1.74 -12.53
C ALA A 271 -25.23 1.82 -13.08
N GLU A 272 -26.01 0.75 -13.04
CA GLU A 272 -27.42 0.75 -13.49
C GLU A 272 -28.32 1.62 -12.60
N ILE A 273 -27.95 1.84 -11.35
CA ILE A 273 -28.70 2.70 -10.40
C ILE A 273 -28.38 4.20 -10.59
N ALA A 274 -27.19 4.55 -11.07
CA ALA A 274 -26.77 5.95 -11.17
C ALA A 274 -27.73 6.87 -11.95
N PRO A 275 -28.31 6.46 -13.10
CA PRO A 275 -29.29 7.28 -13.83
C PRO A 275 -30.61 7.48 -13.07
N ILE A 276 -31.00 6.52 -12.22
CA ILE A 276 -32.26 6.55 -11.48
C ILE A 276 -32.15 7.50 -10.29
N VAL A 277 -30.98 7.54 -9.64
CA VAL A 277 -30.72 8.46 -8.51
C VAL A 277 -30.52 9.90 -8.99
N ALA A 278 -30.07 10.09 -10.23
CA ALA A 278 -29.82 11.40 -10.83
C ALA A 278 -31.08 12.04 -11.45
N SER A 279 -32.19 11.33 -11.57
CA SER A 279 -33.50 11.81 -12.08
C SER A 279 -34.41 12.32 -10.95
#